data_4189c1f388ff4c14bcbe61b259923134
#
_entry.id   4189c1f388ff4c14bcbe61b259923134
#
_cell.length_a   1.000
_cell.length_b   1.000
_cell.length_c   1.000
_cell.angle_alpha   90.00
_cell.angle_beta   90.00
_cell.angle_gamma   90.00
#
_symmetry.space_group_name_H-M   'P 1'
#
loop_
_entity.id
_entity.type
_entity.pdbx_description
1 polymer ?
#
loop_
_entity_poly.entity_id
_entity_poly.type
_entity_poly.pdbx_seq_one_letter_code
_entity_poly.pdbx_strand_id
1 'polypeptide(L)'
;MTLLDSQTWEVSDLEKKMIDDDFYYGYLGKAALSSSSVKHLLKSPKKYKYLTEYAQPMTSSMKLGWLLHCAVLEPDKFSKQIFVDVQSRATKKFKEAERQNENIFTAKERSETERLQDAIYRNEQAMKLLTNCKYEVPKIGMINGIPFRGKADVWCGDRIVDLKTTMDISLWQSERKYAIGSPYRLHYDAQVFIYSTIFKVNYKKFVFLVIDQGSLDIGIMNCSEEFYNSGKQKTYEAIARYKQFFVDEADIDSYTLRGTL
;
A
#
# COMPACT_ATOMS: atom_id res chain seq x y z
N MET A 1 18.49 -2.94 15.13
CA MET A 1 18.18 -3.27 13.71
C MET A 1 18.99 -2.33 12.84
N THR A 2 19.73 -2.85 11.86
CA THR A 2 20.47 -2.03 10.88
C THR A 2 19.62 -1.82 9.64
N LEU A 3 19.49 -0.57 9.20
CA LEU A 3 18.72 -0.15 8.03
C LEU A 3 19.59 -0.16 6.74
N LEU A 4 18.99 0.13 5.60
CA LEU A 4 19.70 0.12 4.29
C LEU A 4 20.78 1.20 4.18
N ASP A 5 20.66 2.28 4.94
CA ASP A 5 21.65 3.36 5.05
C ASP A 5 22.75 3.08 6.09
N SER A 6 22.84 1.86 6.59
CA SER A 6 23.75 1.41 7.64
C SER A 6 23.53 2.03 9.03
N GLN A 7 22.48 2.82 9.21
CA GLN A 7 22.09 3.33 10.52
C GLN A 7 21.52 2.20 11.38
N THR A 8 21.95 2.13 12.64
CA THR A 8 21.43 1.13 13.60
C THR A 8 20.48 1.79 14.59
N TRP A 9 19.35 1.16 14.80
CA TRP A 9 18.26 1.65 15.64
C TRP A 9 17.80 0.59 16.64
N GLU A 10 17.38 1.04 17.81
CA GLU A 10 16.52 0.22 18.67
C GLU A 10 15.13 0.13 18.03
N VAL A 11 14.61 -1.11 17.91
CA VAL A 11 13.33 -1.35 17.19
C VAL A 11 12.17 -0.59 17.81
N SER A 12 12.12 -0.53 19.16
CA SER A 12 11.08 0.19 19.90
C SER A 12 11.05 1.70 19.59
N ASP A 13 12.23 2.30 19.44
CA ASP A 13 12.34 3.75 19.17
C ASP A 13 12.03 4.05 17.70
N LEU A 14 12.42 3.13 16.81
CA LEU A 14 12.08 3.21 15.40
C LEU A 14 10.56 3.13 15.19
N GLU A 15 9.89 2.15 15.84
CA GLU A 15 8.43 2.00 15.77
C GLU A 15 7.68 3.22 16.32
N LYS A 16 8.18 3.89 17.36
CA LYS A 16 7.58 5.15 17.85
C LYS A 16 7.68 6.27 16.81
N LYS A 17 8.85 6.41 16.14
CA LYS A 17 9.04 7.42 15.11
C LYS A 17 8.23 7.15 13.84
N MET A 18 7.94 5.88 13.55
CA MET A 18 7.14 5.49 12.38
C MET A 18 5.67 5.94 12.44
N ILE A 19 5.19 6.44 13.57
CA ILE A 19 3.85 7.05 13.70
C ILE A 19 3.80 8.37 12.91
N ASP A 20 4.92 9.06 12.81
CA ASP A 20 5.07 10.25 11.98
C ASP A 20 5.16 9.87 10.49
N ASP A 21 4.25 10.42 9.68
CA ASP A 21 4.16 10.12 8.24
C ASP A 21 5.40 10.63 7.48
N ASP A 22 5.97 11.77 7.86
CA ASP A 22 7.17 12.32 7.21
C ASP A 22 8.39 11.43 7.47
N PHE A 23 8.51 10.90 8.69
CA PHE A 23 9.53 9.92 9.00
C PHE A 23 9.28 8.60 8.27
N TYR A 24 8.04 8.10 8.27
CA TYR A 24 7.68 6.82 7.66
C TYR A 24 7.85 6.81 6.14
N TYR A 25 7.33 7.83 5.45
CA TYR A 25 7.39 7.90 3.99
C TYR A 25 8.68 8.57 3.49
N GLY A 26 9.22 9.54 4.21
CA GLY A 26 10.44 10.25 3.88
C GLY A 26 11.70 9.44 4.17
N TYR A 27 12.15 9.43 5.44
CA TYR A 27 13.38 8.75 5.82
C TYR A 27 13.33 7.24 5.58
N LEU A 28 12.36 6.53 6.17
CA LEU A 28 12.24 5.09 5.99
C LEU A 28 11.85 4.69 4.56
N GLY A 29 11.31 5.61 3.77
CA GLY A 29 11.07 5.41 2.35
C GLY A 29 12.31 4.98 1.58
N LYS A 30 13.49 5.43 2.04
CA LYS A 30 14.81 5.11 1.47
C LYS A 30 15.57 4.07 2.28
N ALA A 31 15.36 4.03 3.60
CA ALA A 31 16.12 3.22 4.54
C ALA A 31 15.55 1.81 4.81
N ALA A 32 14.36 1.49 4.31
CA ALA A 32 13.75 0.16 4.39
C ALA A 32 12.85 -0.13 3.18
N LEU A 33 12.84 -1.37 2.71
CA LEU A 33 11.95 -1.80 1.64
C LEU A 33 10.49 -1.88 2.11
N SER A 34 9.56 -1.93 1.16
CA SER A 34 8.12 -2.09 1.38
C SER A 34 7.51 -2.99 0.30
N SER A 35 6.23 -3.29 0.38
CA SER A 35 5.51 -3.99 -0.69
C SER A 35 5.57 -3.25 -2.03
N SER A 36 5.53 -1.91 -2.00
CA SER A 36 5.71 -1.08 -3.21
C SER A 36 7.14 -1.20 -3.76
N SER A 37 8.15 -1.27 -2.90
CA SER A 37 9.55 -1.49 -3.32
C SER A 37 9.69 -2.83 -4.06
N VAL A 38 9.07 -3.90 -3.56
CA VAL A 38 9.04 -5.22 -4.23
C VAL A 38 8.44 -5.10 -5.63
N LYS A 39 7.27 -4.47 -5.76
CA LYS A 39 6.63 -4.23 -7.06
C LYS A 39 7.55 -3.51 -8.05
N HIS A 40 8.32 -2.53 -7.60
CA HIS A 40 9.23 -1.76 -8.45
C HIS A 40 10.47 -2.56 -8.84
N LEU A 41 11.09 -3.26 -7.88
CA LEU A 41 12.25 -4.13 -8.11
C LEU A 41 11.92 -5.29 -9.08
N LEU A 42 10.74 -5.89 -8.94
CA LEU A 42 10.27 -6.93 -9.87
C LEU A 42 10.08 -6.41 -11.30
N LYS A 43 9.72 -5.15 -11.44
CA LYS A 43 9.64 -4.53 -12.77
C LYS A 43 11.02 -4.26 -13.34
N SER A 44 11.90 -3.60 -12.58
CA SER A 44 13.28 -3.32 -12.97
C SER A 44 14.04 -2.65 -11.81
N PRO A 45 15.33 -3.00 -11.55
CA PRO A 45 16.18 -2.24 -10.62
C PRO A 45 16.29 -0.76 -10.99
N LYS A 46 16.39 -0.42 -12.29
CA LYS A 46 16.39 0.97 -12.77
C LYS A 46 15.09 1.71 -12.36
N LYS A 47 13.94 1.03 -12.49
CA LYS A 47 12.64 1.62 -12.09
C LYS A 47 12.58 1.86 -10.59
N TYR A 48 13.08 0.93 -9.78
CA TYR A 48 13.16 1.10 -8.33
C TYR A 48 14.06 2.30 -7.97
N LYS A 49 15.29 2.38 -8.52
CA LYS A 49 16.21 3.50 -8.31
C LYS A 49 15.53 4.84 -8.63
N TYR A 50 14.97 4.95 -9.83
CA TYR A 50 14.29 6.18 -10.27
C TYR A 50 13.18 6.61 -9.31
N LEU A 51 12.33 5.68 -8.85
CA LEU A 51 11.21 5.99 -7.97
C LEU A 51 11.63 6.28 -6.51
N THR A 52 12.84 5.84 -6.11
CA THR A 52 13.41 6.18 -4.79
C THR A 52 14.02 7.58 -4.80
N GLU A 53 14.55 8.01 -5.94
CA GLU A 53 15.19 9.32 -6.11
C GLU A 53 14.17 10.42 -6.45
N TYR A 54 13.13 10.09 -7.23
CA TYR A 54 12.16 11.06 -7.75
C TYR A 54 10.74 10.73 -7.30
N ALA A 55 10.16 11.63 -6.51
CA ALA A 55 8.76 11.52 -6.10
C ALA A 55 7.83 11.50 -7.32
N GLN A 56 6.86 10.62 -7.32
CA GLN A 56 5.85 10.52 -8.38
C GLN A 56 4.52 11.08 -7.91
N PRO A 57 3.82 11.83 -8.76
CA PRO A 57 2.48 12.31 -8.41
C PRO A 57 1.52 11.13 -8.25
N MET A 58 0.63 11.23 -7.28
CA MET A 58 -0.43 10.24 -7.10
C MET A 58 -1.37 10.24 -8.31
N THR A 59 -1.68 9.05 -8.82
CA THR A 59 -2.74 8.87 -9.83
C THR A 59 -4.12 9.13 -9.22
N SER A 60 -5.15 9.34 -10.06
CA SER A 60 -6.53 9.51 -9.58
C SER A 60 -7.00 8.32 -8.72
N SER A 61 -6.68 7.08 -9.13
CA SER A 61 -7.02 5.89 -8.35
C SER A 61 -6.30 5.85 -6.99
N MET A 62 -5.03 6.27 -6.92
CA MET A 62 -4.29 6.36 -5.66
C MET A 62 -4.89 7.44 -4.76
N LYS A 63 -5.30 8.57 -5.31
CA LYS A 63 -5.95 9.67 -4.56
C LYS A 63 -7.28 9.23 -3.96
N LEU A 64 -8.13 8.56 -4.73
CA LEU A 64 -9.40 8.03 -4.23
C LEU A 64 -9.19 6.96 -3.16
N GLY A 65 -8.25 6.03 -3.37
CA GLY A 65 -7.88 5.04 -2.37
C GLY A 65 -7.41 5.68 -1.07
N TRP A 66 -6.50 6.65 -1.18
CA TRP A 66 -6.00 7.39 0.00
C TRP A 66 -7.10 8.15 0.74
N LEU A 67 -8.01 8.85 0.01
CA LEU A 67 -9.15 9.54 0.61
C LEU A 67 -10.07 8.56 1.34
N LEU A 68 -10.33 7.38 0.74
CA LEU A 68 -11.18 6.38 1.37
C LEU A 68 -10.53 5.83 2.65
N HIS A 69 -9.21 5.58 2.64
CA HIS A 69 -8.48 5.20 3.86
C HIS A 69 -8.64 6.27 4.93
N CYS A 70 -8.42 7.55 4.60
CA CYS A 70 -8.63 8.64 5.55
C CYS A 70 -10.08 8.68 6.06
N ALA A 71 -11.07 8.59 5.18
CA ALA A 71 -12.48 8.67 5.57
C ALA A 71 -12.90 7.54 6.51
N VAL A 72 -12.44 6.30 6.25
CA VAL A 72 -12.86 5.11 7.00
C VAL A 72 -12.02 4.92 8.27
N LEU A 73 -10.71 5.16 8.22
CA LEU A 73 -9.75 4.78 9.27
C LEU A 73 -9.27 5.97 10.09
N GLU A 74 -9.21 7.16 9.49
CA GLU A 74 -8.71 8.40 10.10
C GLU A 74 -9.67 9.59 9.83
N PRO A 75 -10.94 9.53 10.30
CA PRO A 75 -11.97 10.53 9.95
C PRO A 75 -11.58 11.97 10.31
N ASP A 76 -10.79 12.18 11.36
CA ASP A 76 -10.26 13.50 11.72
C ASP A 76 -9.27 14.02 10.66
N LYS A 77 -8.49 13.14 10.03
CA LYS A 77 -7.59 13.49 8.93
C LYS A 77 -8.37 13.80 7.66
N PHE A 78 -9.43 13.04 7.38
CA PHE A 78 -10.33 13.30 6.26
C PHE A 78 -11.03 14.66 6.39
N SER A 79 -11.56 14.98 7.57
CA SER A 79 -12.26 16.25 7.84
C SER A 79 -11.37 17.49 7.64
N LYS A 80 -10.06 17.35 7.82
CA LYS A 80 -9.07 18.43 7.66
C LYS A 80 -8.61 18.62 6.20
N GLN A 81 -9.02 17.75 5.28
CA GLN A 81 -8.65 17.90 3.87
C GLN A 81 -9.34 19.10 3.24
N ILE A 82 -8.63 19.75 2.31
CA ILE A 82 -9.17 20.91 1.58
C ILE A 82 -9.92 20.39 0.35
N PHE A 83 -11.22 20.65 0.31
CA PHE A 83 -12.08 20.33 -0.84
C PHE A 83 -12.50 21.60 -1.57
N VAL A 84 -12.10 21.72 -2.82
CA VAL A 84 -12.49 22.83 -3.69
C VAL A 84 -13.85 22.50 -4.31
N ASP A 85 -14.79 23.44 -4.20
CA ASP A 85 -16.14 23.27 -4.77
C ASP A 85 -16.11 23.37 -6.31
N VAL A 86 -15.68 22.28 -6.92
CA VAL A 86 -15.62 22.03 -8.37
C VAL A 86 -15.75 20.54 -8.65
N GLN A 87 -16.20 20.20 -9.86
CA GLN A 87 -16.35 18.80 -10.30
C GLN A 87 -15.07 18.24 -10.97
N SER A 88 -14.13 19.09 -11.36
CA SER A 88 -12.94 18.68 -12.10
C SER A 88 -11.70 19.47 -11.69
N ARG A 89 -10.56 18.77 -11.60
CA ARG A 89 -9.24 19.36 -11.40
C ARG A 89 -8.79 20.25 -12.57
N ALA A 90 -9.42 20.13 -13.75
CA ALA A 90 -9.08 20.94 -14.92
C ALA A 90 -9.59 22.39 -14.82
N THR A 91 -10.48 22.71 -13.88
CA THR A 91 -11.04 24.07 -13.73
C THR A 91 -10.00 25.08 -13.30
N LYS A 92 -10.18 26.35 -13.73
CA LYS A 92 -9.30 27.46 -13.33
C LYS A 92 -9.27 27.60 -11.80
N LYS A 93 -10.45 27.54 -11.16
CA LYS A 93 -10.59 27.63 -9.69
C LYS A 93 -9.77 26.55 -8.97
N PHE A 94 -9.77 25.29 -9.46
CA PHE A 94 -8.98 24.23 -8.86
C PHE A 94 -7.48 24.49 -9.01
N LYS A 95 -7.04 24.86 -10.22
CA LYS A 95 -5.61 25.12 -10.50
C LYS A 95 -5.06 26.30 -9.72
N GLU A 96 -5.88 27.32 -9.45
CA GLU A 96 -5.51 28.45 -8.59
C GLU A 96 -5.34 28.01 -7.13
N ALA A 97 -6.26 27.20 -6.61
CA ALA A 97 -6.18 26.66 -5.25
C ALA A 97 -4.98 25.71 -5.09
N GLU A 98 -4.68 24.88 -6.10
CA GLU A 98 -3.55 23.92 -6.11
C GLU A 98 -2.17 24.61 -6.06
N ARG A 99 -2.06 25.85 -6.54
CA ARG A 99 -0.81 26.63 -6.42
C ARG A 99 -0.52 27.10 -4.99
N GLN A 100 -1.54 27.17 -4.15
CA GLN A 100 -1.47 27.71 -2.79
C GLN A 100 -1.50 26.63 -1.72
N ASN A 101 -1.95 25.43 -2.08
CA ASN A 101 -2.18 24.34 -1.13
C ASN A 101 -1.70 23.02 -1.71
N GLU A 102 -1.02 22.23 -0.90
CA GLU A 102 -0.73 20.83 -1.19
C GLU A 102 -1.93 19.93 -0.81
N ASN A 103 -2.04 18.78 -1.47
CA ASN A 103 -3.02 17.74 -1.13
C ASN A 103 -4.48 18.21 -1.10
N ILE A 104 -4.90 18.96 -2.12
CA ILE A 104 -6.29 19.40 -2.30
C ILE A 104 -7.08 18.45 -3.22
N PHE A 105 -8.39 18.43 -3.00
CA PHE A 105 -9.33 17.55 -3.70
C PHE A 105 -10.54 18.33 -4.21
N THR A 106 -11.28 17.75 -5.15
CA THR A 106 -12.53 18.34 -5.65
C THR A 106 -13.72 17.92 -4.80
N ALA A 107 -14.83 18.67 -4.88
CA ALA A 107 -16.10 18.27 -4.28
C ALA A 107 -16.59 16.91 -4.82
N LYS A 108 -16.31 16.61 -6.10
CA LYS A 108 -16.60 15.30 -6.70
C LYS A 108 -15.85 14.18 -6.01
N GLU A 109 -14.52 14.31 -5.81
CA GLU A 109 -13.69 13.31 -5.11
C GLU A 109 -14.17 13.08 -3.67
N ARG A 110 -14.59 14.15 -2.99
CA ARG A 110 -15.22 14.05 -1.66
C ARG A 110 -16.50 13.21 -1.70
N SER A 111 -17.44 13.57 -2.58
CA SER A 111 -18.73 12.87 -2.69
C SER A 111 -18.57 11.39 -3.07
N GLU A 112 -17.64 11.08 -3.99
CA GLU A 112 -17.30 9.70 -4.33
C GLU A 112 -16.74 8.93 -3.13
N THR A 113 -15.86 9.54 -2.33
CA THR A 113 -15.29 8.94 -1.13
C THR A 113 -16.36 8.69 -0.07
N GLU A 114 -17.21 9.69 0.21
CA GLU A 114 -18.31 9.57 1.19
C GLU A 114 -19.30 8.47 0.78
N ARG A 115 -19.60 8.32 -0.52
CA ARG A 115 -20.45 7.24 -1.04
C ARG A 115 -19.86 5.84 -0.78
N LEU A 116 -18.55 5.68 -0.97
CA LEU A 116 -17.85 4.42 -0.69
C LEU A 116 -17.79 4.14 0.82
N GLN A 117 -17.50 5.16 1.63
CA GLN A 117 -17.49 5.07 3.08
C GLN A 117 -18.85 4.64 3.63
N ASP A 118 -19.94 5.25 3.16
CA ASP A 118 -21.30 4.91 3.55
C ASP A 118 -21.65 3.45 3.23
N ALA A 119 -21.23 2.94 2.07
CA ALA A 119 -21.44 1.56 1.71
C ALA A 119 -20.70 0.59 2.66
N ILE A 120 -19.46 0.91 3.04
CA ILE A 120 -18.70 0.14 4.04
C ILE A 120 -19.42 0.17 5.39
N TYR A 121 -19.83 1.35 5.87
CA TYR A 121 -20.44 1.51 7.18
C TYR A 121 -21.83 0.85 7.31
N ARG A 122 -22.57 0.72 6.21
CA ARG A 122 -23.85 -0.02 6.16
C ARG A 122 -23.67 -1.53 6.12
N ASN A 123 -22.48 -2.03 5.82
CA ASN A 123 -22.22 -3.46 5.73
C ASN A 123 -21.76 -3.99 7.11
N GLU A 124 -22.64 -4.74 7.78
CA GLU A 124 -22.38 -5.29 9.12
C GLU A 124 -21.12 -6.17 9.18
N GLN A 125 -20.83 -6.94 8.11
CA GLN A 125 -19.67 -7.82 8.08
C GLN A 125 -18.37 -7.01 7.94
N ALA A 126 -18.38 -5.95 7.12
CA ALA A 126 -17.26 -5.02 7.01
C ALA A 126 -17.01 -4.31 8.36
N MET A 127 -18.07 -3.82 9.01
CA MET A 127 -17.94 -3.14 10.30
C MET A 127 -17.41 -4.05 11.41
N LYS A 128 -17.77 -5.33 11.43
CA LYS A 128 -17.18 -6.32 12.37
C LYS A 128 -15.68 -6.51 12.18
N LEU A 129 -15.17 -6.33 10.96
CA LEU A 129 -13.73 -6.39 10.68
C LEU A 129 -12.99 -5.14 11.17
N LEU A 130 -13.65 -3.99 11.18
CA LEU A 130 -13.06 -2.70 11.54
C LEU A 130 -13.18 -2.37 13.03
N THR A 131 -14.13 -2.93 13.74
CA THR A 131 -14.43 -2.56 15.13
C THR A 131 -13.40 -3.15 16.11
N ASN A 132 -13.08 -2.39 17.19
CA ASN A 132 -12.15 -2.77 18.27
C ASN A 132 -10.72 -3.06 17.79
N CYS A 133 -10.26 -2.36 16.77
CA CYS A 133 -8.92 -2.49 16.19
C CYS A 133 -8.17 -1.16 16.29
N LYS A 134 -6.86 -1.21 16.02
CA LYS A 134 -6.01 -0.03 15.81
C LYS A 134 -5.87 0.21 14.32
N TYR A 135 -5.79 1.46 13.92
CA TYR A 135 -5.67 1.88 12.52
C TYR A 135 -4.29 2.42 12.23
N GLU A 136 -3.87 2.31 10.96
CA GLU A 136 -2.61 2.85 10.44
C GLU A 136 -1.40 2.46 11.31
N VAL A 137 -1.33 1.18 11.70
CA VAL A 137 -0.28 0.68 12.60
C VAL A 137 0.99 0.38 11.83
N PRO A 138 2.08 1.12 12.06
CA PRO A 138 3.36 0.85 11.42
C PRO A 138 4.08 -0.31 12.10
N LYS A 139 4.85 -1.07 11.31
CA LYS A 139 5.73 -2.14 11.77
C LYS A 139 6.96 -2.22 10.88
N ILE A 140 8.07 -2.65 11.48
CA ILE A 140 9.31 -2.93 10.75
C ILE A 140 9.89 -4.27 11.18
N GLY A 141 10.53 -4.97 10.25
CA GLY A 141 11.14 -6.27 10.53
C GLY A 141 12.15 -6.66 9.46
N MET A 142 12.93 -7.71 9.74
CA MET A 142 13.92 -8.23 8.79
C MET A 142 13.33 -9.38 7.98
N ILE A 143 13.53 -9.35 6.67
CA ILE A 143 13.22 -10.47 5.76
C ILE A 143 14.49 -10.79 4.97
N ASN A 144 15.02 -11.98 5.16
CA ASN A 144 16.25 -12.46 4.50
C ASN A 144 17.43 -11.45 4.58
N GLY A 145 17.60 -10.83 5.77
CA GLY A 145 18.69 -9.88 6.05
C GLY A 145 18.45 -8.45 5.52
N ILE A 146 17.28 -8.16 5.00
CA ILE A 146 16.90 -6.82 4.50
C ILE A 146 15.77 -6.25 5.38
N PRO A 147 15.84 -4.96 5.81
CA PRO A 147 14.77 -4.31 6.55
C PRO A 147 13.56 -4.04 5.66
N PHE A 148 12.38 -4.41 6.18
CA PHE A 148 11.08 -4.14 5.54
C PHE A 148 10.17 -3.40 6.49
N ARG A 149 9.51 -2.36 5.98
CA ARG A 149 8.45 -1.62 6.68
C ARG A 149 7.08 -1.90 6.07
N GLY A 150 6.07 -1.84 6.90
CA GLY A 150 4.66 -1.89 6.51
C GLY A 150 3.83 -1.07 7.48
N LYS A 151 2.69 -0.56 7.01
CA LYS A 151 1.69 0.11 7.84
C LYS A 151 0.37 -0.61 7.61
N ALA A 152 -0.10 -1.36 8.60
CA ALA A 152 -1.35 -2.09 8.50
C ALA A 152 -2.52 -1.10 8.62
N ASP A 153 -3.42 -1.09 7.65
CA ASP A 153 -4.61 -0.26 7.65
C ASP A 153 -5.42 -0.48 8.93
N VAL A 154 -5.65 -1.76 9.27
CA VAL A 154 -6.37 -2.17 10.48
C VAL A 154 -5.63 -3.34 11.14
N TRP A 155 -5.26 -3.15 12.41
CA TRP A 155 -4.60 -4.13 13.25
C TRP A 155 -5.44 -4.51 14.46
N CYS A 156 -5.89 -5.75 14.54
CA CYS A 156 -6.75 -6.25 15.62
C CYS A 156 -6.02 -7.18 16.62
N GLY A 157 -4.68 -7.06 16.73
CA GLY A 157 -3.85 -7.85 17.65
C GLY A 157 -3.37 -9.19 17.08
N ASP A 158 -4.22 -9.94 16.41
CA ASP A 158 -3.89 -11.21 15.76
C ASP A 158 -4.30 -11.26 14.28
N ARG A 159 -4.96 -10.20 13.77
CA ARG A 159 -5.48 -10.11 12.42
C ARG A 159 -5.14 -8.78 11.78
N ILE A 160 -4.81 -8.79 10.50
CA ILE A 160 -4.67 -7.60 9.65
C ILE A 160 -5.87 -7.54 8.71
N VAL A 161 -6.50 -6.37 8.62
CA VAL A 161 -7.45 -6.06 7.55
C VAL A 161 -6.88 -4.93 6.72
N ASP A 162 -6.89 -5.10 5.42
CA ASP A 162 -6.33 -4.16 4.45
C ASP A 162 -7.44 -3.70 3.50
N LEU A 163 -7.70 -2.39 3.50
CA LEU A 163 -8.79 -1.78 2.74
C LEU A 163 -8.35 -1.52 1.30
N LYS A 164 -9.14 -2.00 0.34
CA LYS A 164 -8.85 -1.79 -1.09
C LYS A 164 -10.08 -1.31 -1.86
N THR A 165 -9.83 -0.47 -2.86
CA THR A 165 -10.83 -0.15 -3.89
C THR A 165 -10.53 -0.91 -5.18
N THR A 166 -11.56 -1.27 -5.91
CA THR A 166 -11.44 -1.86 -7.24
C THR A 166 -12.47 -1.27 -8.20
N MET A 167 -12.19 -1.35 -9.49
CA MET A 167 -13.16 -1.02 -10.55
C MET A 167 -14.01 -2.22 -10.96
N ASP A 168 -13.58 -3.43 -10.57
CA ASP A 168 -14.27 -4.68 -10.87
C ASP A 168 -13.90 -5.71 -9.79
N ILE A 169 -14.84 -5.98 -8.91
CA ILE A 169 -14.64 -6.91 -7.79
C ILE A 169 -14.46 -8.37 -8.27
N SER A 170 -14.92 -8.71 -9.47
CA SER A 170 -14.72 -10.04 -10.05
C SER A 170 -13.25 -10.39 -10.29
N LEU A 171 -12.37 -9.37 -10.39
CA LEU A 171 -10.92 -9.56 -10.51
C LEU A 171 -10.27 -10.16 -9.26
N TRP A 172 -10.99 -10.19 -8.14
CA TRP A 172 -10.53 -10.75 -6.88
C TRP A 172 -10.86 -12.24 -6.73
N GLN A 173 -11.53 -12.84 -7.73
CA GLN A 173 -11.80 -14.26 -7.77
C GLN A 173 -10.59 -15.06 -8.29
N SER A 174 -10.44 -16.30 -7.86
CA SER A 174 -9.29 -17.16 -8.18
C SER A 174 -9.12 -17.40 -9.68
N GLU A 175 -10.22 -17.47 -10.43
CA GLU A 175 -10.25 -17.68 -11.88
C GLU A 175 -9.66 -16.49 -12.65
N ARG A 176 -9.63 -15.32 -12.02
CA ARG A 176 -9.14 -14.06 -12.61
C ARG A 176 -7.71 -13.70 -12.21
N LYS A 177 -6.95 -14.61 -11.61
CA LYS A 177 -5.60 -14.31 -11.05
C LYS A 177 -4.61 -13.70 -12.05
N TYR A 178 -4.73 -13.99 -13.32
CA TYR A 178 -3.85 -13.44 -14.37
C TYR A 178 -4.41 -12.18 -15.05
N ALA A 179 -5.63 -11.75 -14.74
CA ALA A 179 -6.22 -10.56 -15.32
C ALA A 179 -5.47 -9.29 -14.91
N ILE A 180 -5.47 -8.28 -15.78
CA ILE A 180 -4.95 -6.95 -15.44
C ILE A 180 -5.84 -6.37 -14.34
N GLY A 181 -5.20 -5.90 -13.26
CA GLY A 181 -5.92 -5.37 -12.08
C GLY A 181 -6.21 -6.43 -11.01
N SER A 182 -5.96 -7.72 -11.26
CA SER A 182 -6.08 -8.74 -10.20
C SER A 182 -5.08 -8.53 -9.06
N PRO A 183 -5.37 -9.02 -7.84
CA PRO A 183 -4.47 -8.92 -6.69
C PRO A 183 -3.07 -9.48 -6.94
N TYR A 184 -2.95 -10.56 -7.71
CA TYR A 184 -1.65 -11.13 -8.11
C TYR A 184 -0.85 -10.21 -9.04
N ARG A 185 -1.51 -9.54 -9.98
CA ARG A 185 -0.87 -8.59 -10.92
C ARG A 185 -0.53 -7.28 -10.24
N LEU A 186 -1.26 -6.91 -9.19
CA LEU A 186 -1.00 -5.73 -8.36
C LEU A 186 0.04 -5.98 -7.27
N HIS A 187 0.53 -7.24 -7.13
CA HIS A 187 1.49 -7.68 -6.11
C HIS A 187 0.98 -7.53 -4.66
N TYR A 188 -0.33 -7.68 -4.44
CA TYR A 188 -0.88 -7.72 -3.08
C TYR A 188 -0.51 -9.01 -2.34
N ASP A 189 -0.18 -10.08 -3.05
CA ASP A 189 0.42 -11.30 -2.50
C ASP A 189 1.75 -11.04 -1.79
N ALA A 190 2.63 -10.18 -2.37
CA ALA A 190 3.85 -9.75 -1.70
C ALA A 190 3.55 -8.92 -0.44
N GLN A 191 2.52 -8.08 -0.45
CA GLN A 191 2.07 -7.35 0.74
C GLN A 191 1.66 -8.30 1.85
N VAL A 192 0.86 -9.34 1.55
CA VAL A 192 0.46 -10.36 2.52
C VAL A 192 1.66 -11.05 3.14
N PHE A 193 2.62 -11.51 2.33
CA PHE A 193 3.81 -12.16 2.85
C PHE A 193 4.65 -11.25 3.75
N ILE A 194 4.92 -10.01 3.30
CA ILE A 194 5.70 -9.04 4.06
C ILE A 194 5.02 -8.72 5.39
N TYR A 195 3.74 -8.35 5.36
CA TYR A 195 3.01 -7.96 6.56
C TYR A 195 2.85 -9.12 7.52
N SER A 196 2.50 -10.32 7.04
CA SER A 196 2.42 -11.51 7.88
C SER A 196 3.75 -11.79 8.60
N THR A 197 4.88 -11.56 7.91
CA THR A 197 6.21 -11.78 8.47
C THR A 197 6.58 -10.73 9.52
N ILE A 198 6.44 -9.43 9.21
CA ILE A 198 6.88 -8.35 10.12
C ILE A 198 5.93 -8.16 11.32
N PHE A 199 4.64 -8.42 11.15
CA PHE A 199 3.65 -8.41 12.25
C PHE A 199 3.61 -9.73 13.02
N LYS A 200 4.29 -10.78 12.54
CA LYS A 200 4.29 -12.13 13.11
C LYS A 200 2.89 -12.73 13.20
N VAL A 201 2.12 -12.58 12.14
CA VAL A 201 0.73 -13.05 12.02
C VAL A 201 0.66 -14.14 10.96
N ASN A 202 -0.17 -15.15 11.21
CA ASN A 202 -0.45 -16.16 10.20
C ASN A 202 -1.18 -15.50 9.00
N TYR A 203 -0.77 -15.80 7.77
CA TYR A 203 -1.38 -15.24 6.56
C TYR A 203 -2.88 -15.50 6.47
N LYS A 204 -3.39 -16.59 7.07
CA LYS A 204 -4.84 -16.88 7.16
C LYS A 204 -5.63 -15.85 7.98
N LYS A 205 -4.92 -15.01 8.74
CA LYS A 205 -5.46 -13.89 9.51
C LYS A 205 -5.28 -12.55 8.78
N PHE A 206 -4.78 -12.56 7.54
CA PHE A 206 -4.77 -11.39 6.67
C PHE A 206 -6.02 -11.41 5.79
N VAL A 207 -6.78 -10.33 5.83
CA VAL A 207 -8.05 -10.18 5.11
C VAL A 207 -8.03 -8.90 4.30
N PHE A 208 -8.41 -8.97 3.03
CA PHE A 208 -8.71 -7.77 2.26
C PHE A 208 -10.20 -7.43 2.39
N LEU A 209 -10.48 -6.19 2.79
CA LEU A 209 -11.81 -5.59 2.68
C LEU A 209 -11.83 -4.76 1.40
N VAL A 210 -12.57 -5.22 0.41
CA VAL A 210 -12.55 -4.66 -0.94
C VAL A 210 -13.89 -4.01 -1.24
N ILE A 211 -13.86 -2.80 -1.78
CA ILE A 211 -15.08 -2.14 -2.28
C ILE A 211 -14.97 -1.85 -3.78
N ASP A 212 -15.99 -2.24 -4.52
CA ASP A 212 -16.15 -1.90 -5.93
C ASP A 212 -16.64 -0.45 -6.07
N GLN A 213 -15.92 0.36 -6.85
CA GLN A 213 -16.23 1.79 -7.01
C GLN A 213 -17.52 2.03 -7.79
N GLY A 214 -17.91 1.11 -8.68
CA GLY A 214 -19.11 1.22 -9.50
C GLY A 214 -20.36 0.68 -8.82
N SER A 215 -20.34 -0.61 -8.48
CA SER A 215 -21.49 -1.34 -7.91
C SER A 215 -21.69 -1.12 -6.42
N LEU A 216 -20.65 -0.70 -5.67
CA LEU A 216 -20.58 -0.64 -4.20
C LEU A 216 -20.60 -2.02 -3.52
N ASP A 217 -20.37 -3.07 -4.28
CA ASP A 217 -20.25 -4.40 -3.71
C ASP A 217 -19.04 -4.49 -2.78
N ILE A 218 -19.24 -5.16 -1.64
CA ILE A 218 -18.21 -5.40 -0.63
C ILE A 218 -17.73 -6.83 -0.74
N GLY A 219 -16.41 -6.99 -0.89
CA GLY A 219 -15.72 -8.27 -0.83
C GLY A 219 -14.89 -8.41 0.44
N ILE A 220 -15.00 -9.56 1.09
CA ILE A 220 -14.14 -9.97 2.21
C ILE A 220 -13.30 -11.14 1.72
N MET A 221 -12.03 -10.88 1.40
CA MET A 221 -11.17 -11.84 0.71
C MET A 221 -10.09 -12.36 1.66
N ASN A 222 -10.15 -13.66 1.94
CA ASN A 222 -9.12 -14.36 2.70
C ASN A 222 -7.96 -14.79 1.77
N CYS A 223 -6.77 -14.95 2.34
CA CYS A 223 -5.57 -15.31 1.60
C CYS A 223 -5.40 -16.84 1.57
N SER A 224 -5.22 -17.39 0.37
CA SER A 224 -4.85 -18.79 0.19
C SER A 224 -3.36 -19.01 0.43
N GLU A 225 -2.98 -20.27 0.63
CA GLU A 225 -1.57 -20.66 0.73
C GLU A 225 -0.81 -20.37 -0.57
N GLU A 226 -1.45 -20.61 -1.73
CA GLU A 226 -0.88 -20.27 -3.05
C GLU A 226 -0.59 -18.78 -3.14
N PHE A 227 -1.52 -17.91 -2.72
CA PHE A 227 -1.35 -16.46 -2.72
C PHE A 227 -0.18 -16.03 -1.84
N TYR A 228 -0.10 -16.56 -0.61
CA TYR A 228 1.00 -16.30 0.31
C TYR A 228 2.36 -16.75 -0.26
N ASN A 229 2.44 -17.97 -0.81
CA ASN A 229 3.67 -18.52 -1.38
C ASN A 229 4.12 -17.77 -2.64
N SER A 230 3.21 -17.32 -3.48
CA SER A 230 3.48 -16.41 -4.61
C SER A 230 4.12 -15.12 -4.11
N GLY A 231 3.56 -14.52 -3.07
CA GLY A 231 4.10 -13.30 -2.45
C GLY A 231 5.48 -13.48 -1.85
N LYS A 232 5.72 -14.64 -1.20
CA LYS A 232 7.04 -15.03 -0.68
C LYS A 232 8.07 -15.10 -1.79
N GLN A 233 7.77 -15.82 -2.88
CA GLN A 233 8.65 -15.96 -4.02
C GLN A 233 8.99 -14.59 -4.64
N LYS A 234 7.99 -13.75 -4.89
CA LYS A 234 8.16 -12.40 -5.42
C LYS A 234 9.04 -11.53 -4.52
N THR A 235 8.83 -11.63 -3.21
CA THR A 235 9.62 -10.85 -2.24
C THR A 235 11.08 -11.30 -2.24
N TYR A 236 11.36 -12.60 -2.28
CA TYR A 236 12.72 -13.12 -2.33
C TYR A 236 13.43 -12.78 -3.65
N GLU A 237 12.73 -12.82 -4.77
CA GLU A 237 13.26 -12.36 -6.05
C GLU A 237 13.62 -10.86 -6.00
N ALA A 238 12.75 -10.03 -5.45
CA ALA A 238 13.01 -8.60 -5.27
C ALA A 238 14.22 -8.34 -4.35
N ILE A 239 14.36 -9.10 -3.25
CA ILE A 239 15.52 -9.03 -2.35
C ILE A 239 16.80 -9.42 -3.09
N ALA A 240 16.78 -10.48 -3.89
CA ALA A 240 17.94 -10.90 -4.67
C ALA A 240 18.38 -9.80 -5.65
N ARG A 241 17.43 -9.19 -6.37
CA ARG A 241 17.70 -8.05 -7.25
C ARG A 241 18.23 -6.83 -6.48
N TYR A 242 17.65 -6.55 -5.30
CA TYR A 242 18.14 -5.46 -4.45
C TYR A 242 19.59 -5.70 -4.03
N LYS A 243 19.92 -6.90 -3.53
CA LYS A 243 21.28 -7.24 -3.13
C LYS A 243 22.25 -7.09 -4.30
N GLN A 244 21.93 -7.68 -5.45
CA GLN A 244 22.79 -7.64 -6.63
C GLN A 244 23.14 -6.21 -7.08
N PHE A 245 22.17 -5.29 -7.11
CA PHE A 245 22.37 -3.97 -7.73
C PHE A 245 22.58 -2.83 -6.74
N PHE A 246 22.28 -3.01 -5.45
CA PHE A 246 22.36 -1.95 -4.45
C PHE A 246 23.21 -2.31 -3.22
N VAL A 247 23.65 -3.57 -3.09
CA VAL A 247 24.60 -4.02 -2.06
C VAL A 247 25.90 -4.47 -2.70
N ASP A 248 25.83 -5.33 -3.71
CA ASP A 248 27.00 -5.87 -4.42
C ASP A 248 27.44 -4.96 -5.58
N GLU A 249 26.76 -3.82 -5.77
CA GLU A 249 27.09 -2.74 -6.72
C GLU A 249 27.25 -3.20 -8.17
N ALA A 250 26.53 -4.26 -8.57
CA ALA A 250 26.52 -4.68 -9.97
C ALA A 250 26.02 -3.54 -10.86
N ASP A 251 26.60 -3.41 -12.06
CA ASP A 251 26.20 -2.38 -13.01
C ASP A 251 24.71 -2.47 -13.34
N ILE A 252 23.95 -1.47 -12.91
CA ILE A 252 22.48 -1.43 -13.08
C ILE A 252 22.10 -1.31 -14.57
N ASP A 253 23.00 -0.81 -15.42
CA ASP A 253 22.78 -0.71 -16.86
C ASP A 253 22.93 -2.05 -17.57
N SER A 254 23.59 -3.01 -16.94
CA SER A 254 23.70 -4.39 -17.42
C SER A 254 22.42 -5.22 -17.20
N TYR A 255 21.43 -4.69 -16.44
CA TYR A 255 20.20 -5.43 -16.15
C TYR A 255 19.47 -5.82 -17.44
N THR A 256 19.27 -7.11 -17.60
CA THR A 256 18.55 -7.70 -18.72
C THR A 256 17.43 -8.60 -18.19
N LEU A 257 16.18 -8.33 -18.58
CA LEU A 257 15.07 -9.22 -18.32
C LEU A 257 15.14 -10.42 -19.28
N ARG A 258 15.21 -11.61 -18.71
CA ARG A 258 15.15 -12.87 -19.47
C ARG A 258 13.86 -13.61 -19.12
N GLY A 259 13.22 -14.19 -20.13
CA GLY A 259 12.00 -14.98 -19.95
C GLY A 259 11.71 -15.79 -21.19
N THR A 260 10.78 -16.75 -21.05
CA THR A 260 10.20 -17.52 -22.16
C THR A 260 8.76 -17.06 -22.34
N LEU A 261 8.32 -16.85 -23.57
CA LEU A 261 6.95 -16.49 -23.92
C LEU A 261 6.10 -17.75 -24.10
#